data_799ef19b56411075eb48dceff2e0c4f6
#
_entry.id   799ef19b56411075eb48dceff2e0c4f6
#
_cell.length_a   1.000
_cell.length_b   1.000
_cell.length_c   1.000
_cell.angle_alpha   90.00
_cell.angle_beta   90.00
_cell.angle_gamma   90.00
#
_symmetry.space_group_name_H-M   'P 1'
#
loop_
_entity.id
_entity.type
_entity.pdbx_description
1 polymer ?
#
loop_
_entity_poly.entity_id
_entity_poly.type
_entity_poly.pdbx_seq_one_letter_code
_entity_poly.pdbx_strand_id
1 'polypeptide(L)'
;MQVNRRALLGAGGVGLIGGAAFFYGQGDSRAAGGKFEMMLSDAEWRRRLTPKRYAVLRKENTEPAGSSPLDKEKRKGIYACAGCGLPVYSSATKYESGTGWPSFWKPLPNAIGTREDNTLFFTRTEVHCRRCGSHLGHVFDDGPKPTGLR
;
A
#
# COMPACT_ATOMS: atom_id res chain seq x y z
N MET A 1 50.00 34.12 20.10
CA MET A 1 48.62 34.33 19.70
C MET A 1 47.75 33.40 20.55
N GLN A 2 47.18 33.89 21.64
CA GLN A 2 46.43 33.05 22.57
C GLN A 2 44.95 33.12 22.16
N VAL A 3 44.38 31.96 21.86
CA VAL A 3 42.95 31.83 21.60
C VAL A 3 42.21 31.87 22.92
N ASN A 4 41.33 32.86 23.08
CA ASN A 4 40.56 33.09 24.27
C ASN A 4 39.45 32.06 24.44
N ARG A 5 39.69 31.06 25.28
CA ARG A 5 38.76 29.91 25.52
C ARG A 5 37.51 30.28 26.33
N ARG A 6 37.35 31.54 26.72
CA ARG A 6 36.22 31.97 27.56
C ARG A 6 34.95 32.36 26.78
N ALA A 7 35.03 32.46 25.47
CA ALA A 7 33.87 32.84 24.66
C ALA A 7 32.93 31.65 24.27
N LEU A 8 33.28 30.43 24.65
CA LEU A 8 32.52 29.23 24.24
C LEU A 8 31.58 28.66 25.33
N LEU A 9 31.51 29.29 26.48
CA LEU A 9 30.72 28.78 27.61
C LEU A 9 29.41 29.54 27.86
N GLY A 10 29.04 30.50 27.02
CA GLY A 10 27.87 31.34 27.22
C GLY A 10 26.64 31.03 26.38
N ALA A 11 26.65 30.00 25.53
CA ALA A 11 25.54 29.70 24.63
C ALA A 11 24.91 28.32 24.86
N GLY A 12 25.08 27.77 26.02
CA GLY A 12 24.51 26.49 26.34
C GLY A 12 23.43 26.56 27.39
N GLY A 13 22.19 26.65 27.03
CA GLY A 13 21.25 26.48 28.12
C GLY A 13 19.79 26.82 27.92
N VAL A 14 19.35 27.19 26.77
CA VAL A 14 17.90 27.34 26.57
C VAL A 14 17.53 26.74 25.22
N GLY A 15 16.88 25.61 25.23
CA GLY A 15 16.39 25.08 24.00
C GLY A 15 16.22 23.55 23.91
N LEU A 16 16.13 22.87 25.03
CA LEU A 16 15.95 21.42 25.03
C LEU A 16 14.57 20.94 25.46
N ILE A 17 13.54 21.75 25.32
CA ILE A 17 12.17 21.33 25.68
C ILE A 17 11.25 21.45 24.46
N GLY A 18 11.64 21.03 23.32
CA GLY A 18 10.77 21.13 22.15
C GLY A 18 10.96 20.08 21.08
N GLY A 19 12.01 19.29 21.17
CA GLY A 19 12.41 18.45 20.03
C GLY A 19 11.91 17.02 20.02
N ALA A 20 11.36 16.50 21.09
CA ALA A 20 11.03 15.08 21.19
C ALA A 20 9.63 14.69 20.70
N ALA A 21 8.77 15.65 20.40
CA ALA A 21 7.38 15.35 20.02
C ALA A 21 7.15 15.21 18.51
N PHE A 22 8.15 15.45 17.67
CA PHE A 22 7.95 15.50 16.22
C PHE A 22 8.30 14.22 15.46
N PHE A 23 8.81 13.19 16.11
CA PHE A 23 9.26 11.98 15.41
C PHE A 23 8.24 10.84 15.34
N TYR A 24 7.04 11.01 15.86
CA TYR A 24 6.03 9.95 15.83
C TYR A 24 4.92 10.12 14.78
N GLY A 25 5.05 11.08 13.88
CA GLY A 25 4.02 11.40 12.91
C GLY A 25 4.30 10.99 11.46
N GLN A 26 5.45 10.43 11.16
CA GLN A 26 5.73 9.98 9.79
C GLN A 26 5.45 8.48 9.66
N GLY A 27 4.16 8.15 9.69
CA GLY A 27 3.72 6.90 9.11
C GLY A 27 4.03 6.92 7.62
N ASP A 28 4.93 6.05 7.18
CA ASP A 28 5.24 5.82 5.77
C ASP A 28 4.00 5.40 4.98
N SER A 29 3.17 6.37 4.65
CA SER A 29 2.28 6.23 3.51
C SER A 29 3.16 6.47 2.27
N ARG A 30 3.82 5.45 1.79
CA ARG A 30 4.43 5.42 0.45
C ARG A 30 3.34 5.51 -0.60
N ALA A 31 2.69 6.66 -0.68
CA ALA A 31 1.86 7.04 -1.78
C ALA A 31 2.79 7.60 -2.85
N ALA A 32 2.93 6.93 -3.96
CA ALA A 32 3.48 7.53 -5.15
C ALA A 32 2.76 8.87 -5.39
N GLY A 33 3.50 9.96 -5.42
CA GLY A 33 3.28 11.35 -5.82
C GLY A 33 1.89 11.97 -6.04
N GLY A 34 0.78 11.31 -5.76
CA GLY A 34 -0.57 11.83 -5.94
C GLY A 34 -1.39 11.81 -4.64
N LYS A 35 -2.17 12.86 -4.40
CA LYS A 35 -3.13 12.84 -3.29
C LYS A 35 -4.28 11.91 -3.63
N PHE A 36 -4.46 10.86 -2.86
CA PHE A 36 -5.65 10.00 -2.97
C PHE A 36 -6.89 10.72 -2.46
N GLU A 37 -8.06 10.37 -2.98
CA GLU A 37 -9.34 10.92 -2.51
C GLU A 37 -9.61 10.64 -1.03
N MET A 38 -9.12 9.49 -0.55
CA MET A 38 -9.24 9.06 0.85
C MET A 38 -7.86 8.90 1.46
N MET A 39 -7.51 9.82 2.33
CA MET A 39 -6.26 9.81 3.09
C MET A 39 -6.60 9.75 4.58
N LEU A 40 -6.15 8.70 5.26
CA LEU A 40 -6.27 8.52 6.69
C LEU A 40 -4.87 8.41 7.31
N SER A 41 -4.74 8.81 8.55
CA SER A 41 -3.53 8.59 9.34
C SER A 41 -3.29 7.08 9.57
N ASP A 42 -2.06 6.69 9.86
CA ASP A 42 -1.71 5.32 10.18
C ASP A 42 -2.56 4.75 11.34
N ALA A 43 -2.80 5.57 12.36
CA ALA A 43 -3.62 5.20 13.51
C ALA A 43 -5.09 4.93 13.11
N GLU A 44 -5.63 5.71 12.18
CA GLU A 44 -7.01 5.52 11.68
C GLU A 44 -7.10 4.25 10.83
N TRP A 45 -6.12 3.98 9.97
CA TRP A 45 -6.05 2.73 9.22
C TRP A 45 -6.00 1.51 10.14
N ARG A 46 -5.20 1.56 11.22
CA ARG A 46 -5.12 0.46 12.22
C ARG A 46 -6.43 0.23 12.95
N ARG A 47 -7.21 1.28 13.23
CA ARG A 47 -8.54 1.13 13.83
C ARG A 47 -9.57 0.57 12.86
N ARG A 48 -9.44 0.90 11.57
CA ARG A 48 -10.39 0.51 10.51
C ARG A 48 -10.18 -0.91 10.01
N LEU A 49 -8.96 -1.37 9.99
CA LEU A 49 -8.56 -2.64 9.40
C LEU A 49 -8.18 -3.65 10.47
N THR A 50 -8.45 -4.94 10.21
CA THR A 50 -7.82 -5.99 11.02
C THR A 50 -6.30 -5.95 10.83
N PRO A 51 -5.49 -6.44 11.78
CA PRO A 51 -4.03 -6.48 11.65
C PRO A 51 -3.55 -7.12 10.34
N LYS A 52 -4.18 -8.22 9.92
CA LYS A 52 -3.88 -8.90 8.66
C LYS A 52 -4.17 -8.01 7.44
N ARG A 53 -5.34 -7.37 7.38
CA ARG A 53 -5.70 -6.45 6.30
C ARG A 53 -4.80 -5.22 6.28
N TYR A 54 -4.47 -4.67 7.45
CA TYR A 54 -3.55 -3.54 7.54
C TYR A 54 -2.18 -3.90 6.98
N ALA A 55 -1.63 -5.06 7.35
CA ALA A 55 -0.34 -5.52 6.85
C ALA A 55 -0.30 -5.62 5.31
N VAL A 56 -1.35 -6.18 4.70
CA VAL A 56 -1.43 -6.27 3.23
C VAL A 56 -1.67 -4.89 2.61
N LEU A 57 -2.71 -4.19 3.02
CA LEU A 57 -3.18 -2.98 2.31
C LEU A 57 -2.30 -1.75 2.53
N ARG A 58 -1.57 -1.68 3.65
CA ARG A 58 -0.80 -0.49 4.06
C ARG A 58 0.71 -0.73 4.20
N LYS A 59 1.13 -1.98 4.31
CA LYS A 59 2.55 -2.37 4.43
C LYS A 59 3.00 -3.27 3.27
N GLU A 60 2.16 -3.44 2.25
CA GLU A 60 2.46 -4.18 1.03
C GLU A 60 2.86 -5.65 1.28
N ASN A 61 2.44 -6.20 2.41
CA ASN A 61 2.69 -7.61 2.70
C ASN A 61 1.85 -8.51 1.80
N THR A 62 2.38 -9.68 1.51
CA THR A 62 1.66 -10.72 0.77
C THR A 62 1.04 -11.71 1.76
N GLU A 63 -0.24 -12.05 1.58
CA GLU A 63 -0.86 -13.14 2.33
C GLU A 63 -0.37 -14.49 1.80
N PRO A 64 -0.34 -15.57 2.62
CA PRO A 64 0.08 -16.89 2.16
C PRO A 64 -0.80 -17.40 1.02
N ALA A 65 -0.20 -18.09 0.05
CA ALA A 65 -0.92 -18.70 -1.06
C ALA A 65 -2.03 -19.64 -0.55
N GLY A 66 -3.20 -19.58 -1.17
CA GLY A 66 -4.37 -20.37 -0.78
C GLY A 66 -5.06 -19.95 0.53
N SER A 67 -4.59 -18.89 1.20
CA SER A 67 -5.17 -18.45 2.48
C SER A 67 -6.42 -17.58 2.33
N SER A 68 -6.64 -16.99 1.15
CA SER A 68 -7.79 -16.13 0.91
C SER A 68 -9.03 -16.95 0.51
N PRO A 69 -10.16 -16.80 1.19
CA PRO A 69 -11.42 -17.42 0.73
C PRO A 69 -11.86 -16.89 -0.63
N LEU A 70 -11.38 -15.71 -1.04
CA LEU A 70 -11.70 -15.11 -2.35
C LEU A 70 -10.99 -15.83 -3.51
N ASP A 71 -9.94 -16.58 -3.24
CA ASP A 71 -9.27 -17.38 -4.28
C ASP A 71 -10.25 -18.37 -4.93
N LYS A 72 -11.01 -19.10 -4.12
CA LYS A 72 -11.99 -20.09 -4.56
C LYS A 72 -13.41 -19.52 -4.76
N GLU A 73 -13.60 -18.22 -4.63
CA GLU A 73 -14.91 -17.58 -4.82
C GLU A 73 -15.31 -17.58 -6.30
N LYS A 74 -16.44 -18.20 -6.65
CA LYS A 74 -16.95 -18.33 -8.02
C LYS A 74 -18.32 -17.67 -8.25
N ARG A 75 -18.93 -17.14 -7.20
CA ARG A 75 -20.21 -16.44 -7.34
C ARG A 75 -20.04 -15.16 -8.17
N LYS A 76 -21.07 -14.82 -8.96
CA LYS A 76 -21.10 -13.53 -9.67
C LYS A 76 -21.12 -12.39 -8.67
N GLY A 77 -20.27 -11.37 -8.91
CA GLY A 77 -20.20 -10.23 -8.03
C GLY A 77 -19.06 -9.28 -8.35
N ILE A 78 -18.94 -8.29 -7.51
CA ILE A 78 -17.92 -7.24 -7.57
C ILE A 78 -17.01 -7.37 -6.38
N TYR A 79 -15.71 -7.32 -6.63
CA TYR A 79 -14.67 -7.29 -5.63
C TYR A 79 -14.35 -5.84 -5.30
N ALA A 80 -14.47 -5.48 -4.03
CA ALA A 80 -14.23 -4.12 -3.57
C ALA A 80 -12.96 -4.03 -2.74
N CYS A 81 -12.30 -2.88 -2.80
CA CYS A 81 -11.16 -2.57 -1.95
C CYS A 81 -11.54 -2.67 -0.47
N ALA A 82 -10.87 -3.54 0.28
CA ALA A 82 -11.16 -3.74 1.70
C ALA A 82 -10.82 -2.51 2.57
N GLY A 83 -10.03 -1.57 2.06
CA GLY A 83 -9.72 -0.31 2.75
C GLY A 83 -10.83 0.73 2.65
N CYS A 84 -11.42 0.93 1.46
CA CYS A 84 -12.32 2.05 1.22
C CYS A 84 -13.65 1.67 0.54
N GLY A 85 -13.87 0.41 0.20
CA GLY A 85 -15.10 -0.06 -0.44
C GLY A 85 -15.22 0.27 -1.93
N LEU A 86 -14.20 0.87 -2.59
CA LEU A 86 -14.26 1.12 -4.02
C LEU A 86 -14.37 -0.21 -4.79
N PRO A 87 -15.34 -0.39 -5.71
CA PRO A 87 -15.35 -1.49 -6.66
C PRO A 87 -14.06 -1.52 -7.49
N VAL A 88 -13.35 -2.65 -7.52
CA VAL A 88 -12.05 -2.74 -8.21
C VAL A 88 -11.99 -3.82 -9.27
N TYR A 89 -12.65 -4.95 -9.08
CA TYR A 89 -12.70 -6.03 -10.06
C TYR A 89 -14.10 -6.64 -10.16
N SER A 90 -14.37 -7.30 -11.28
CA SER A 90 -15.58 -8.09 -11.51
C SER A 90 -15.25 -9.58 -11.53
N SER A 91 -16.16 -10.41 -11.04
CA SER A 91 -16.08 -11.86 -11.20
C SER A 91 -16.02 -12.32 -12.67
N ALA A 92 -16.51 -11.49 -13.59
CA ALA A 92 -16.42 -11.77 -15.03
C ALA A 92 -14.99 -11.75 -15.57
N THR A 93 -14.07 -11.11 -14.88
CA THR A 93 -12.64 -11.07 -15.24
C THR A 93 -11.75 -11.92 -14.33
N LYS A 94 -12.35 -12.57 -13.33
CA LYS A 94 -11.64 -13.51 -12.45
C LYS A 94 -11.38 -14.83 -13.14
N TYR A 95 -10.23 -15.41 -12.91
CA TYR A 95 -9.87 -16.74 -13.42
C TYR A 95 -8.99 -17.49 -12.42
N GLU A 96 -8.85 -18.78 -12.65
CA GLU A 96 -8.00 -19.66 -11.82
C GLU A 96 -6.58 -19.66 -12.39
N SER A 97 -5.67 -18.97 -11.73
CA SER A 97 -4.26 -18.89 -12.16
C SER A 97 -3.39 -20.03 -11.62
N GLY A 98 -3.88 -20.78 -10.64
CA GLY A 98 -3.11 -21.82 -9.96
C GLY A 98 -2.04 -21.28 -9.00
N THR A 99 -1.94 -19.95 -8.82
CA THR A 99 -0.92 -19.34 -7.97
C THR A 99 -1.29 -19.29 -6.48
N GLY A 100 -2.57 -19.50 -6.16
CA GLY A 100 -3.09 -19.46 -4.80
C GLY A 100 -3.54 -18.06 -4.34
N TRP A 101 -3.68 -17.12 -5.25
CA TRP A 101 -4.25 -15.80 -5.01
C TRP A 101 -5.35 -15.48 -6.01
N PRO A 102 -6.40 -14.71 -5.61
CA PRO A 102 -7.43 -14.23 -6.52
C PRO A 102 -6.81 -13.48 -7.71
N SER A 103 -7.05 -13.95 -8.93
CA SER A 103 -6.42 -13.42 -10.14
C SER A 103 -7.47 -12.89 -11.12
N PHE A 104 -7.15 -11.75 -11.75
CA PHE A 104 -8.04 -11.03 -12.65
C PHE A 104 -7.26 -10.57 -13.87
N TRP A 105 -7.80 -10.77 -15.07
CA TRP A 105 -7.16 -10.31 -16.29
C TRP A 105 -7.49 -8.85 -16.66
N LYS A 106 -8.43 -8.19 -15.93
CA LYS A 106 -8.79 -6.79 -16.15
C LYS A 106 -9.46 -6.19 -14.90
N PRO A 107 -9.09 -4.99 -14.46
CA PRO A 107 -9.83 -4.23 -13.45
C PRO A 107 -11.09 -3.58 -14.02
N LEU A 108 -11.93 -3.04 -13.14
CA LEU A 108 -12.99 -2.11 -13.51
C LEU A 108 -12.41 -0.77 -13.99
N PRO A 109 -13.10 -0.02 -14.84
CA PRO A 109 -12.64 1.29 -15.29
C PRO A 109 -12.37 2.25 -14.12
N ASN A 110 -11.25 2.97 -14.19
CA ASN A 110 -10.84 3.97 -13.19
C ASN A 110 -10.79 3.44 -11.73
N ALA A 111 -10.55 2.15 -11.53
CA ALA A 111 -10.59 1.52 -10.21
C ALA A 111 -9.23 1.42 -9.55
N ILE A 112 -8.18 1.32 -10.33
CA ILE A 112 -6.81 1.10 -9.86
C ILE A 112 -5.85 2.17 -10.39
N GLY A 113 -4.72 2.30 -9.74
CA GLY A 113 -3.47 2.89 -10.25
C GLY A 113 -2.34 1.87 -10.18
N THR A 114 -1.25 2.18 -10.85
CA THR A 114 -0.03 1.35 -10.84
C THR A 114 1.18 2.21 -10.50
N ARG A 115 2.22 1.59 -9.95
CA ARG A 115 3.54 2.19 -9.74
C ARG A 115 4.63 1.13 -9.81
N GLU A 116 5.86 1.54 -10.04
CA GLU A 116 7.01 0.66 -9.94
C GLU A 116 7.27 0.25 -8.50
N ASP A 117 7.55 -1.03 -8.31
CA ASP A 117 7.96 -1.63 -7.04
C ASP A 117 9.35 -2.25 -7.20
N ASN A 118 10.34 -1.62 -6.58
CA ASN A 118 11.73 -2.01 -6.59
C ASN A 118 12.19 -2.60 -5.25
N THR A 119 11.28 -3.12 -4.43
CA THR A 119 11.60 -3.66 -3.10
C THR A 119 12.32 -5.01 -3.15
N LEU A 120 12.24 -5.72 -4.28
CA LEU A 120 12.97 -6.96 -4.55
C LEU A 120 14.13 -6.72 -5.54
N PHE A 121 14.86 -7.79 -5.85
CA PHE A 121 15.99 -7.75 -6.80
C PHE A 121 15.57 -7.47 -8.26
N PHE A 122 14.28 -7.43 -8.55
CA PHE A 122 13.72 -7.13 -9.87
C PHE A 122 12.54 -6.17 -9.72
N THR A 123 12.37 -5.30 -10.70
CA THR A 123 11.26 -4.35 -10.75
C THR A 123 9.95 -5.07 -11.05
N ARG A 124 8.92 -4.76 -10.26
CA ARG A 124 7.54 -5.21 -10.47
C ARG A 124 6.63 -4.00 -10.68
N THR A 125 5.45 -4.23 -11.22
CA THR A 125 4.40 -3.21 -11.28
C THR A 125 3.38 -3.49 -10.18
N GLU A 126 3.37 -2.66 -9.15
CA GLU A 126 2.35 -2.72 -8.10
C GLU A 126 1.01 -2.21 -8.63
N VAL A 127 -0.06 -2.81 -8.16
CA VAL A 127 -1.44 -2.36 -8.33
C VAL A 127 -1.97 -1.84 -7.00
N HIS A 128 -2.51 -0.62 -6.99
CA HIS A 128 -3.13 -0.04 -5.81
C HIS A 128 -4.52 0.52 -6.10
N CYS A 129 -5.34 0.64 -5.08
CA CYS A 129 -6.66 1.25 -5.17
C CYS A 129 -6.54 2.73 -5.52
N ARG A 130 -7.21 3.19 -6.59
CA ARG A 130 -7.18 4.60 -7.02
C ARG A 130 -7.67 5.56 -5.93
N ARG A 131 -8.68 5.17 -5.14
CA ARG A 131 -9.29 6.06 -4.13
C ARG A 131 -8.43 6.25 -2.89
N CYS A 132 -7.79 5.20 -2.39
CA CYS A 132 -7.14 5.27 -1.07
C CYS A 132 -5.67 4.78 -1.06
N GLY A 133 -5.12 4.39 -2.21
CA GLY A 133 -3.75 3.91 -2.32
C GLY A 133 -3.47 2.58 -1.62
N SER A 134 -4.50 1.82 -1.23
CA SER A 134 -4.30 0.49 -0.64
C SER A 134 -3.70 -0.47 -1.65
N HIS A 135 -2.65 -1.17 -1.24
CA HIS A 135 -2.03 -2.22 -2.03
C HIS A 135 -3.04 -3.33 -2.37
N LEU A 136 -3.08 -3.75 -3.62
CA LEU A 136 -3.98 -4.79 -4.13
C LEU A 136 -3.24 -6.00 -4.72
N GLY A 137 -1.98 -5.85 -5.07
CA GLY A 137 -1.16 -6.87 -5.69
C GLY A 137 -0.21 -6.31 -6.73
N HIS A 138 0.16 -7.15 -7.70
CA HIS A 138 1.08 -6.79 -8.80
C HIS A 138 0.51 -7.25 -10.14
N VAL A 139 1.00 -6.63 -11.22
CA VAL A 139 0.74 -7.08 -12.59
C VAL A 139 1.78 -8.10 -13.00
N PHE A 140 1.34 -9.14 -13.68
CA PHE A 140 2.17 -10.15 -14.34
C PHE A 140 1.70 -10.33 -15.79
N ASP A 141 2.58 -10.81 -16.66
CA ASP A 141 2.37 -11.00 -18.09
C ASP A 141 2.03 -12.46 -18.48
N ASP A 142 1.63 -13.25 -17.49
CA ASP A 142 1.27 -14.66 -17.61
C ASP A 142 -0.25 -14.92 -17.56
N GLY A 143 -1.03 -13.89 -17.84
CA GLY A 143 -2.50 -13.97 -17.81
C GLY A 143 -3.11 -14.52 -19.11
N PRO A 144 -4.44 -14.75 -19.09
CA PRO A 144 -5.16 -15.26 -20.27
C PRO A 144 -5.46 -14.14 -21.27
N LYS A 145 -5.82 -14.53 -22.49
CA LYS A 145 -6.45 -13.59 -23.43
C LYS A 145 -7.74 -13.02 -22.83
N PRO A 146 -8.14 -11.76 -23.17
CA PRO A 146 -7.60 -10.95 -24.27
C PRO A 146 -6.39 -10.08 -23.89
N THR A 147 -6.07 -9.92 -22.61
CA THR A 147 -5.03 -8.97 -22.19
C THR A 147 -3.63 -9.59 -22.07
N GLY A 148 -3.54 -10.87 -21.77
CA GLY A 148 -2.28 -11.51 -21.41
C GLY A 148 -1.81 -11.13 -19.98
N LEU A 149 -2.59 -10.34 -19.24
CA LEU A 149 -2.23 -9.84 -17.92
C LEU A 149 -2.95 -10.59 -16.79
N ARG A 150 -2.25 -10.64 -15.64
CA ARG A 150 -2.77 -11.14 -14.38
C ARG A 150 -2.57 -10.11 -13.29
#